data_03d0ac558649cbc35cae53f0c14ed6d5
#
_entry.id   03d0ac558649cbc35cae53f0c14ed6d5
#
_cell.length_a   1.000
_cell.length_b   1.000
_cell.length_c   1.000
_cell.angle_alpha   90.00
_cell.angle_beta   90.00
_cell.angle_gamma   90.00
#
_symmetry.space_group_name_H-M   'P 1'
#
loop_
_entity.id
_entity.type
_entity.pdbx_description
1 polymer ?
#
loop_
_entity_poly.entity_id
_entity_poly.type
_entity_poly.pdbx_seq_one_letter_code
_entity_poly.pdbx_strand_id
1 'polypeptide(L)'
;MTPLLDVRGLRGGYGRVEVLRGVDLCVNRGEIVALLGSNGAGKSTLNNAVCGINPAWGGTVHFNGVDLTRAHYRLIVKAGLIQVPEGRKVFPNLTVRENLELGSFTRARERRAQNVERVFVIFPRLRERVAQRAGLMSGGEQQMLAIGRGLMAEPELLILDEPSLGLSPRLVEELFTLIRRLHDDGLAVLLVEQNVGQSLEIADRAYVLENGSVRFSGLPADLLASDGLRRAYLGL
;
A
#
# COMPACT_ATOMS: atom_id res chain seq x y z
N MET A 1 13.14 9.95 16.33
CA MET A 1 11.65 9.91 16.26
C MET A 1 11.22 8.47 16.18
N THR A 2 10.13 8.08 16.85
CA THR A 2 9.59 6.71 16.76
C THR A 2 8.88 6.56 15.39
N PRO A 3 9.18 5.53 14.59
CA PRO A 3 8.53 5.32 13.31
C PRO A 3 7.02 5.07 13.49
N LEU A 4 6.22 5.37 12.46
CA LEU A 4 4.80 5.07 12.43
C LEU A 4 4.57 3.56 12.32
N LEU A 5 5.29 2.90 11.39
CA LEU A 5 5.38 1.43 11.27
C LEU A 5 6.81 1.01 11.54
N ASP A 6 7.01 0.04 12.43
CA ASP A 6 8.30 -0.58 12.73
C ASP A 6 8.17 -2.11 12.68
N VAL A 7 8.81 -2.71 11.71
CA VAL A 7 8.87 -4.16 11.48
C VAL A 7 10.29 -4.62 11.77
N ARG A 8 10.45 -5.61 12.66
CA ARG A 8 11.76 -6.13 13.07
C ARG A 8 11.82 -7.65 12.96
N GLY A 9 12.83 -8.14 12.24
CA GLY A 9 13.12 -9.55 12.11
C GLY A 9 11.94 -10.38 11.63
N LEU A 10 11.04 -9.82 10.81
CA LEU A 10 9.77 -10.47 10.45
C LEU A 10 10.01 -11.72 9.63
N ARG A 11 9.48 -12.84 10.12
CA ARG A 11 9.50 -14.14 9.45
C ARG A 11 8.07 -14.60 9.17
N GLY A 12 7.87 -15.27 8.06
CA GLY A 12 6.55 -15.74 7.66
C GLY A 12 6.56 -16.48 6.33
N GLY A 13 5.42 -17.08 6.00
CA GLY A 13 5.31 -17.87 4.77
C GLY A 13 3.99 -18.62 4.68
N TYR A 14 3.95 -19.69 3.91
CA TYR A 14 2.75 -20.49 3.64
C TYR A 14 3.00 -21.97 3.91
N GLY A 15 2.17 -22.59 4.74
CA GLY A 15 2.33 -24.00 5.12
C GLY A 15 3.67 -24.25 5.81
N ARG A 16 4.60 -24.91 5.13
CA ARG A 16 5.97 -25.16 5.61
C ARG A 16 7.04 -24.36 4.86
N VAL A 17 6.62 -23.53 3.90
CA VAL A 17 7.56 -22.76 3.06
C VAL A 17 7.75 -21.39 3.69
N GLU A 18 8.98 -21.10 4.14
CA GLU A 18 9.37 -19.78 4.62
C GLU A 18 9.64 -18.87 3.43
N VAL A 19 8.92 -17.74 3.39
CA VAL A 19 9.06 -16.70 2.37
C VAL A 19 9.80 -15.49 2.91
N LEU A 20 9.47 -15.04 4.13
CA LEU A 20 10.14 -13.91 4.79
C LEU A 20 11.19 -14.44 5.78
N ARG A 21 12.40 -13.90 5.67
CA ARG A 21 13.58 -14.40 6.36
C ARG A 21 14.25 -13.33 7.22
N GLY A 22 13.50 -12.75 8.16
CA GLY A 22 14.02 -11.70 9.04
C GLY A 22 14.00 -10.32 8.39
N VAL A 23 12.85 -9.88 7.92
CA VAL A 23 12.68 -8.58 7.27
C VAL A 23 12.59 -7.47 8.31
N ASP A 24 13.46 -6.45 8.15
CA ASP A 24 13.39 -5.18 8.86
C ASP A 24 12.90 -4.09 7.90
N LEU A 25 11.86 -3.35 8.30
CA LEU A 25 11.30 -2.23 7.53
C LEU A 25 10.68 -1.22 8.47
N CYS A 26 10.85 0.06 8.21
CA CYS A 26 10.12 1.09 8.94
C CYS A 26 9.56 2.16 7.99
N VAL A 27 8.45 2.79 8.42
CA VAL A 27 7.84 3.93 7.76
C VAL A 27 7.61 5.02 8.80
N ASN A 28 8.06 6.23 8.52
CA ASN A 28 7.81 7.39 9.38
C ASN A 28 6.47 8.06 9.04
N ARG A 29 6.01 8.97 9.91
CA ARG A 29 4.83 9.79 9.62
C ARG A 29 5.10 10.69 8.43
N GLY A 30 4.13 10.80 7.52
CA GLY A 30 4.25 11.62 6.33
C GLY A 30 5.46 11.23 5.46
N GLU A 31 5.75 9.95 5.29
CA GLU A 31 6.82 9.42 4.46
C GLU A 31 6.24 8.53 3.37
N ILE A 32 6.75 8.63 2.14
CA ILE A 32 6.55 7.61 1.11
C ILE A 32 7.74 6.66 1.14
N VAL A 33 7.47 5.41 1.49
CA VAL A 33 8.46 4.33 1.42
C VAL A 33 8.13 3.43 0.25
N ALA A 34 9.07 3.25 -0.68
CA ALA A 34 8.96 2.27 -1.76
C ALA A 34 9.51 0.92 -1.30
N LEU A 35 8.70 -0.14 -1.41
CA LEU A 35 9.12 -1.53 -1.27
C LEU A 35 9.18 -2.16 -2.66
N LEU A 36 10.37 -2.35 -3.15
CA LEU A 36 10.68 -2.83 -4.49
C LEU A 36 11.15 -4.29 -4.45
N GLY A 37 10.99 -5.00 -5.56
CA GLY A 37 11.47 -6.37 -5.71
C GLY A 37 10.76 -7.09 -6.85
N SER A 38 11.39 -8.14 -7.37
CA SER A 38 10.81 -8.98 -8.41
C SER A 38 9.58 -9.76 -7.93
N ASN A 39 8.86 -10.36 -8.87
CA ASN A 39 7.77 -11.29 -8.54
C ASN A 39 8.33 -12.47 -7.74
N GLY A 40 7.61 -12.82 -6.66
CA GLY A 40 8.05 -13.88 -5.75
C GLY A 40 9.08 -13.44 -4.69
N ALA A 41 9.55 -12.19 -4.68
CA ALA A 41 10.49 -11.70 -3.66
C ALA A 41 9.93 -11.72 -2.22
N GLY A 42 8.59 -11.79 -2.07
CA GLY A 42 7.92 -11.83 -0.76
C GLY A 42 7.16 -10.55 -0.40
N LYS A 43 7.02 -9.58 -1.32
CA LYS A 43 6.35 -8.28 -1.08
C LYS A 43 4.93 -8.45 -0.53
N SER A 44 4.05 -9.17 -1.24
CA SER A 44 2.67 -9.38 -0.80
C SER A 44 2.59 -10.24 0.47
N THR A 45 3.57 -11.15 0.70
CA THR A 45 3.66 -11.91 1.95
C THR A 45 3.98 -10.98 3.13
N LEU A 46 4.88 -10.01 2.94
CA LEU A 46 5.19 -8.97 3.93
C LEU A 46 3.95 -8.13 4.24
N ASN A 47 3.26 -7.62 3.21
CA ASN A 47 2.04 -6.84 3.38
C ASN A 47 0.97 -7.62 4.16
N ASN A 48 0.75 -8.88 3.78
CA ASN A 48 -0.23 -9.75 4.42
C ASN A 48 0.12 -10.04 5.89
N ALA A 49 1.41 -10.20 6.21
CA ALA A 49 1.86 -10.39 7.59
C ALA A 49 1.68 -9.11 8.42
N VAL A 50 2.07 -7.95 7.89
CA VAL A 50 1.90 -6.64 8.55
C VAL A 50 0.42 -6.31 8.76
N CYS A 51 -0.45 -6.67 7.81
CA CYS A 51 -1.90 -6.44 7.90
C CYS A 51 -2.67 -7.52 8.68
N GLY A 52 -1.97 -8.51 9.27
CA GLY A 52 -2.61 -9.57 10.07
C GLY A 52 -3.50 -10.52 9.27
N ILE A 53 -3.30 -10.62 7.95
CA ILE A 53 -3.96 -11.57 7.07
C ILE A 53 -3.31 -12.93 7.21
N ASN A 54 -1.96 -12.96 7.20
CA ASN A 54 -1.16 -14.16 7.48
C ASN A 54 -0.42 -13.97 8.80
N PRO A 55 -0.42 -14.96 9.71
CA PRO A 55 0.29 -14.84 10.98
C PRO A 55 1.80 -14.79 10.74
N ALA A 56 2.49 -13.88 11.43
CA ALA A 56 3.94 -13.87 11.51
C ALA A 56 4.45 -15.12 12.25
N TRP A 57 5.53 -15.72 11.74
CA TRP A 57 6.18 -16.87 12.40
C TRP A 57 7.23 -16.42 13.43
N GLY A 58 7.73 -15.19 13.30
CA GLY A 58 8.68 -14.57 14.20
C GLY A 58 8.87 -13.10 13.87
N GLY A 59 9.62 -12.41 14.70
CA GLY A 59 9.80 -10.97 14.61
C GLY A 59 8.66 -10.18 15.26
N THR A 60 8.63 -8.88 15.04
CA THR A 60 7.65 -7.96 15.62
C THR A 60 7.14 -6.95 14.59
N VAL A 61 5.90 -6.51 14.76
CA VAL A 61 5.26 -5.43 14.00
C VAL A 61 4.67 -4.44 14.99
N HIS A 62 5.22 -3.24 15.04
CA HIS A 62 4.68 -2.14 15.85
C HIS A 62 4.10 -1.06 14.94
N PHE A 63 2.93 -0.58 15.27
CA PHE A 63 2.30 0.53 14.57
C PHE A 63 1.87 1.58 15.57
N ASN A 64 2.34 2.81 15.37
CA ASN A 64 2.11 3.92 16.28
C ASN A 64 2.50 3.60 17.74
N GLY A 65 3.59 2.83 17.93
CA GLY A 65 4.09 2.38 19.23
C GLY A 65 3.32 1.20 19.84
N VAL A 66 2.25 0.71 19.19
CA VAL A 66 1.46 -0.44 19.66
C VAL A 66 1.94 -1.72 18.96
N ASP A 67 2.17 -2.78 19.74
CA ASP A 67 2.49 -4.11 19.17
C ASP A 67 1.25 -4.71 18.49
N LEU A 68 1.36 -4.91 17.18
CA LEU A 68 0.33 -5.52 16.33
C LEU A 68 0.79 -6.88 15.76
N THR A 69 1.90 -7.45 16.21
CA THR A 69 2.52 -8.66 15.66
C THR A 69 1.55 -9.83 15.50
N ARG A 70 0.65 -10.01 16.47
CA ARG A 70 -0.38 -11.06 16.46
C ARG A 70 -1.80 -10.49 16.51
N ALA A 71 -1.94 -9.21 16.17
CA ALA A 71 -3.25 -8.57 16.20
C ALA A 71 -4.14 -9.09 15.06
N HIS A 72 -5.41 -9.26 15.36
CA HIS A 72 -6.40 -9.56 14.34
C HIS A 72 -6.56 -8.35 13.39
N TYR A 73 -6.71 -8.57 12.09
CA TYR A 73 -6.80 -7.52 11.05
C TYR A 73 -7.76 -6.38 11.41
N ARG A 74 -8.87 -6.65 12.13
CA ARG A 74 -9.81 -5.60 12.58
C ARG A 74 -9.16 -4.57 13.49
N LEU A 75 -8.24 -4.98 14.37
CA LEU A 75 -7.51 -4.08 15.26
C LEU A 75 -6.50 -3.24 14.46
N ILE A 76 -5.84 -3.85 13.48
CA ILE A 76 -4.89 -3.19 12.58
C ILE A 76 -5.61 -2.08 11.79
N VAL A 77 -6.77 -2.40 11.20
CA VAL A 77 -7.61 -1.40 10.51
C VAL A 77 -8.07 -0.30 11.46
N LYS A 78 -8.50 -0.64 12.69
CA LYS A 78 -8.88 0.36 13.70
C LYS A 78 -7.73 1.27 14.09
N ALA A 79 -6.50 0.76 14.11
CA ALA A 79 -5.31 1.56 14.37
C ALA A 79 -4.97 2.54 13.23
N GLY A 80 -5.54 2.35 12.02
CA GLY A 80 -5.33 3.25 10.88
C GLY A 80 -4.32 2.74 9.86
N LEU A 81 -3.90 1.48 9.95
CA LEU A 81 -3.10 0.82 8.92
C LEU A 81 -4.05 0.16 7.92
N ILE A 82 -4.08 0.69 6.71
CA ILE A 82 -5.04 0.30 5.66
C ILE A 82 -4.27 -0.21 4.44
N GLN A 83 -4.67 -1.38 3.93
CA GLN A 83 -4.12 -1.95 2.70
C GLN A 83 -5.12 -1.84 1.55
N VAL A 84 -4.64 -1.39 0.41
CA VAL A 84 -5.28 -1.58 -0.90
C VAL A 84 -4.52 -2.72 -1.58
N PRO A 85 -5.10 -3.92 -1.64
CA PRO A 85 -4.41 -5.09 -2.16
C PRO A 85 -4.31 -5.07 -3.68
N GLU A 86 -3.37 -5.85 -4.22
CA GLU A 86 -3.23 -6.12 -5.65
C GLU A 86 -4.55 -6.62 -6.27
N GLY A 87 -4.77 -6.30 -7.53
CA GLY A 87 -5.93 -6.75 -8.30
C GLY A 87 -7.22 -6.01 -7.97
N ARG A 88 -7.12 -4.77 -7.44
CA ARG A 88 -8.21 -3.81 -7.18
C ARG A 88 -9.23 -4.29 -6.13
N LYS A 89 -9.64 -5.56 -6.16
CA LYS A 89 -10.57 -6.21 -5.22
C LYS A 89 -11.82 -5.37 -4.91
N VAL A 90 -12.40 -4.75 -5.96
CA VAL A 90 -13.70 -4.08 -5.85
C VAL A 90 -14.82 -5.11 -5.76
N PHE A 91 -15.96 -4.73 -5.22
CA PHE A 91 -17.17 -5.55 -5.21
C PHE A 91 -17.96 -5.26 -6.50
N PRO A 92 -17.89 -6.13 -7.52
CA PRO A 92 -18.35 -5.81 -8.87
C PRO A 92 -19.85 -5.57 -8.97
N ASN A 93 -20.63 -6.22 -8.11
CA ASN A 93 -22.11 -6.12 -8.09
C ASN A 93 -22.61 -4.92 -7.30
N LEU A 94 -21.75 -4.27 -6.50
CA LEU A 94 -22.07 -3.06 -5.77
C LEU A 94 -21.76 -1.82 -6.60
N THR A 95 -22.51 -0.76 -6.33
CA THR A 95 -22.27 0.58 -6.92
C THR A 95 -20.94 1.17 -6.42
N VAL A 96 -20.50 2.24 -7.08
CA VAL A 96 -19.34 3.05 -6.62
C VAL A 96 -19.57 3.53 -5.18
N ARG A 97 -20.76 4.10 -4.89
CA ARG A 97 -21.11 4.57 -3.54
C ARG A 97 -21.01 3.45 -2.50
N GLU A 98 -21.66 2.33 -2.76
CA GLU A 98 -21.65 1.17 -1.82
C GLU A 98 -20.24 0.63 -1.60
N ASN A 99 -19.40 0.53 -2.65
CA ASN A 99 -18.00 0.16 -2.51
C ASN A 99 -17.25 1.13 -1.58
N LEU A 100 -17.41 2.44 -1.75
CA LEU A 100 -16.79 3.45 -0.90
C LEU A 100 -17.27 3.31 0.55
N GLU A 101 -18.57 3.22 0.77
CA GLU A 101 -19.16 3.13 2.11
C GLU A 101 -18.65 1.94 2.92
N LEU A 102 -18.32 0.81 2.26
CA LEU A 102 -17.68 -0.34 2.92
C LEU A 102 -16.31 0.01 3.50
N GLY A 103 -15.56 0.95 2.89
CA GLY A 103 -14.25 1.36 3.39
C GLY A 103 -14.29 1.96 4.79
N SER A 104 -15.40 2.60 5.18
CA SER A 104 -15.59 3.18 6.52
C SER A 104 -16.30 2.25 7.51
N PHE A 105 -16.45 0.96 7.21
CA PHE A 105 -17.22 0.05 8.06
C PHE A 105 -16.60 -0.16 9.45
N THR A 106 -15.28 -0.31 9.50
CA THR A 106 -14.54 -0.61 10.76
C THR A 106 -14.02 0.68 11.42
N ARG A 107 -13.62 1.69 10.63
CA ARG A 107 -13.04 2.95 11.08
C ARG A 107 -13.73 4.12 10.35
N ALA A 108 -13.85 5.28 10.99
CA ALA A 108 -14.43 6.52 10.45
C ALA A 108 -15.92 6.41 10.02
N ARG A 109 -16.68 5.49 10.61
CA ARG A 109 -18.09 5.26 10.28
C ARG A 109 -18.97 6.51 10.45
N GLU A 110 -18.72 7.28 11.49
CA GLU A 110 -19.49 8.50 11.81
C GLU A 110 -19.25 9.61 10.78
N ARG A 111 -18.08 9.62 10.13
CA ARG A 111 -17.70 10.58 9.10
C ARG A 111 -17.90 10.07 7.67
N ARG A 112 -18.63 8.97 7.51
CA ARG A 112 -18.82 8.29 6.19
C ARG A 112 -19.27 9.25 5.10
N ALA A 113 -20.30 10.05 5.34
CA ALA A 113 -20.84 10.99 4.36
C ALA A 113 -19.79 12.04 3.94
N GLN A 114 -19.08 12.60 4.93
CA GLN A 114 -18.01 13.57 4.69
C GLN A 114 -16.86 12.95 3.90
N ASN A 115 -16.47 11.70 4.22
CA ASN A 115 -15.39 11.00 3.56
C ASN A 115 -15.73 10.63 2.11
N VAL A 116 -16.99 10.29 1.82
CA VAL A 116 -17.46 10.09 0.44
C VAL A 116 -17.24 11.37 -0.39
N GLU A 117 -17.62 12.54 0.15
CA GLU A 117 -17.43 13.82 -0.54
C GLU A 117 -15.94 14.15 -0.74
N ARG A 118 -15.09 13.89 0.25
CA ARG A 118 -13.62 14.03 0.12
C ARG A 118 -13.07 13.14 -0.99
N VAL A 119 -13.48 11.86 -1.04
CA VAL A 119 -13.07 10.93 -2.09
C VAL A 119 -13.54 11.42 -3.47
N PHE A 120 -14.73 12.00 -3.59
CA PHE A 120 -15.21 12.56 -4.85
C PHE A 120 -14.46 13.83 -5.28
N VAL A 121 -13.89 14.59 -4.34
CA VAL A 121 -12.98 15.71 -4.68
C VAL A 121 -11.64 15.17 -5.22
N ILE A 122 -11.13 14.08 -4.65
CA ILE A 122 -9.90 13.42 -5.10
C ILE A 122 -10.12 12.72 -6.45
N PHE A 123 -11.27 12.06 -6.62
CA PHE A 123 -11.64 11.27 -7.80
C PHE A 123 -12.96 11.75 -8.41
N PRO A 124 -12.99 12.87 -9.16
CA PRO A 124 -14.24 13.39 -9.75
C PRO A 124 -14.98 12.38 -10.64
N ARG A 125 -14.25 11.50 -11.33
CA ARG A 125 -14.84 10.43 -12.15
C ARG A 125 -15.69 9.44 -11.35
N LEU A 126 -15.36 9.20 -10.09
CA LEU A 126 -16.19 8.35 -9.23
C LEU A 126 -17.52 9.03 -8.87
N ARG A 127 -17.54 10.37 -8.75
CA ARG A 127 -18.76 11.14 -8.53
C ARG A 127 -19.72 11.03 -9.72
N GLU A 128 -19.19 11.17 -10.94
CA GLU A 128 -19.97 11.06 -12.18
C GLU A 128 -20.65 9.70 -12.31
N ARG A 129 -20.07 8.65 -11.70
CA ARG A 129 -20.49 7.26 -11.81
C ARG A 129 -21.01 6.67 -10.51
N VAL A 130 -21.45 7.51 -9.58
CA VAL A 130 -21.79 7.13 -8.18
C VAL A 130 -22.76 5.97 -8.07
N ALA A 131 -23.74 5.87 -8.98
CA ALA A 131 -24.76 4.80 -9.03
C ALA A 131 -24.38 3.63 -9.96
N GLN A 132 -23.23 3.72 -10.68
CA GLN A 132 -22.78 2.67 -11.58
C GLN A 132 -22.22 1.48 -10.79
N ARG A 133 -22.49 0.24 -11.24
CA ARG A 133 -21.87 -0.97 -10.67
C ARG A 133 -20.37 -0.99 -10.99
N ALA A 134 -19.55 -1.31 -9.99
CA ALA A 134 -18.10 -1.31 -10.10
C ALA A 134 -17.57 -2.29 -11.17
N GLY A 135 -18.28 -3.40 -11.41
CA GLY A 135 -17.91 -4.36 -12.45
C GLY A 135 -18.01 -3.83 -13.88
N LEU A 136 -18.73 -2.73 -14.10
CA LEU A 136 -18.90 -2.08 -15.41
C LEU A 136 -17.92 -0.93 -15.66
N MET A 137 -17.03 -0.67 -14.71
CA MET A 137 -16.01 0.37 -14.80
C MET A 137 -14.75 -0.13 -15.50
N SER A 138 -14.01 0.80 -16.13
CA SER A 138 -12.70 0.50 -16.68
C SER A 138 -11.72 0.09 -15.57
N GLY A 139 -10.62 -0.59 -15.94
CA GLY A 139 -9.62 -1.00 -14.97
C GLY A 139 -9.00 0.15 -14.16
N GLY A 140 -8.77 1.30 -14.79
CA GLY A 140 -8.26 2.47 -14.09
C GLY A 140 -9.28 3.06 -13.11
N GLU A 141 -10.56 3.13 -13.50
CA GLU A 141 -11.63 3.59 -12.60
C GLU A 141 -11.83 2.64 -11.41
N GLN A 142 -11.71 1.32 -11.63
CA GLN A 142 -11.72 0.34 -10.54
C GLN A 142 -10.54 0.51 -9.59
N GLN A 143 -9.36 0.87 -10.10
CA GLN A 143 -8.18 1.17 -9.27
C GLN A 143 -8.40 2.42 -8.43
N MET A 144 -8.92 3.50 -9.03
CA MET A 144 -9.31 4.70 -8.30
C MET A 144 -10.37 4.42 -7.22
N LEU A 145 -11.34 3.55 -7.52
CA LEU A 145 -12.37 3.12 -6.56
C LEU A 145 -11.76 2.32 -5.41
N ALA A 146 -10.81 1.42 -5.68
CA ALA A 146 -10.13 0.65 -4.64
C ALA A 146 -9.31 1.55 -3.69
N ILE A 147 -8.58 2.52 -4.24
CA ILE A 147 -7.83 3.52 -3.44
C ILE A 147 -8.81 4.40 -2.65
N GLY A 148 -9.85 4.92 -3.32
CA GLY A 148 -10.91 5.71 -2.68
C GLY A 148 -11.54 4.98 -1.51
N ARG A 149 -11.84 3.68 -1.66
CA ARG A 149 -12.35 2.84 -0.57
C ARG A 149 -11.35 2.74 0.59
N GLY A 150 -10.05 2.65 0.31
CA GLY A 150 -9.01 2.69 1.35
C GLY A 150 -9.00 4.03 2.11
N LEU A 151 -9.12 5.14 1.40
CA LEU A 151 -9.16 6.50 1.98
C LEU A 151 -10.39 6.75 2.84
N MET A 152 -11.51 6.06 2.60
CA MET A 152 -12.72 6.14 3.44
C MET A 152 -12.49 5.78 4.91
N ALA A 153 -11.45 4.98 5.20
CA ALA A 153 -11.07 4.61 6.56
C ALA A 153 -10.23 5.67 7.28
N GLU A 154 -9.89 6.79 6.65
CA GLU A 154 -8.96 7.81 7.17
C GLU A 154 -7.65 7.19 7.65
N PRO A 155 -6.86 6.59 6.72
CA PRO A 155 -5.63 5.91 7.08
C PRO A 155 -4.60 6.86 7.70
N GLU A 156 -3.82 6.35 8.67
CA GLU A 156 -2.55 6.95 9.10
C GLU A 156 -1.39 6.44 8.23
N LEU A 157 -1.48 5.17 7.79
CA LEU A 157 -0.60 4.56 6.80
C LEU A 157 -1.45 3.85 5.74
N LEU A 158 -1.23 4.18 4.49
CA LEU A 158 -1.84 3.51 3.34
C LEU A 158 -0.81 2.61 2.66
N ILE A 159 -1.05 1.30 2.66
CA ILE A 159 -0.25 0.33 1.88
C ILE A 159 -0.94 0.16 0.53
N LEU A 160 -0.21 0.42 -0.54
CA LEU A 160 -0.64 0.22 -1.93
C LEU A 160 0.16 -0.93 -2.53
N ASP A 161 -0.51 -2.05 -2.81
CA ASP A 161 0.13 -3.28 -3.32
C ASP A 161 -0.04 -3.36 -4.84
N GLU A 162 1.04 -3.11 -5.58
CA GLU A 162 1.13 -3.05 -7.05
C GLU A 162 0.01 -2.22 -7.71
N PRO A 163 -0.19 -0.97 -7.27
CA PRO A 163 -1.33 -0.17 -7.71
C PRO A 163 -1.25 0.22 -9.19
N SER A 164 -0.08 0.19 -9.82
CA SER A 164 0.13 0.51 -11.24
C SER A 164 -0.15 -0.66 -12.19
N LEU A 165 -0.25 -1.89 -11.66
CA LEU A 165 -0.35 -3.09 -12.47
C LEU A 165 -1.57 -3.09 -13.41
N GLY A 166 -1.31 -3.27 -14.71
CA GLY A 166 -2.35 -3.32 -15.74
C GLY A 166 -3.06 -2.00 -16.00
N LEU A 167 -2.43 -0.88 -15.65
CA LEU A 167 -2.85 0.45 -16.08
C LEU A 167 -2.10 0.90 -17.34
N SER A 168 -2.73 1.79 -18.13
CA SER A 168 -2.05 2.45 -19.22
C SER A 168 -0.99 3.43 -18.70
N PRO A 169 0.07 3.75 -19.47
CA PRO A 169 1.14 4.66 -19.02
C PRO A 169 0.60 5.98 -18.47
N ARG A 170 -0.36 6.59 -19.14
CA ARG A 170 -0.99 7.84 -18.68
C ARG A 170 -1.68 7.68 -17.31
N LEU A 171 -2.39 6.57 -17.09
CA LEU A 171 -3.05 6.32 -15.79
C LEU A 171 -2.04 6.03 -14.69
N VAL A 172 -0.88 5.46 -15.03
CA VAL A 172 0.21 5.27 -14.09
C VAL A 172 0.76 6.63 -13.64
N GLU A 173 1.01 7.57 -14.54
CA GLU A 173 1.46 8.94 -14.22
C GLU A 173 0.42 9.67 -13.33
N GLU A 174 -0.87 9.59 -13.68
CA GLU A 174 -1.96 10.15 -12.89
C GLU A 174 -2.00 9.53 -11.47
N LEU A 175 -1.76 8.23 -11.35
CA LEU A 175 -1.73 7.52 -10.07
C LEU A 175 -0.55 7.97 -9.20
N PHE A 176 0.67 8.06 -9.75
CA PHE A 176 1.85 8.49 -8.99
C PHE A 176 1.73 9.96 -8.56
N THR A 177 1.19 10.81 -9.42
CA THR A 177 0.84 12.21 -9.09
C THR A 177 -0.16 12.27 -7.92
N LEU A 178 -1.18 11.40 -7.94
CA LEU A 178 -2.13 11.31 -6.84
C LEU A 178 -1.47 10.86 -5.53
N ILE A 179 -0.61 9.83 -5.57
CA ILE A 179 0.09 9.35 -4.37
C ILE A 179 0.93 10.47 -3.76
N ARG A 180 1.64 11.24 -4.60
CA ARG A 180 2.41 12.40 -4.15
C ARG A 180 1.51 13.45 -3.48
N ARG A 181 0.37 13.78 -4.09
CA ARG A 181 -0.60 14.72 -3.49
C ARG A 181 -1.13 14.24 -2.13
N LEU A 182 -1.46 12.95 -2.00
CA LEU A 182 -1.92 12.39 -0.72
C LEU A 182 -0.83 12.49 0.37
N HIS A 183 0.42 12.27 -0.01
CA HIS A 183 1.57 12.47 0.86
C HIS A 183 1.74 13.93 1.26
N ASP A 184 1.65 14.88 0.32
CA ASP A 184 1.74 16.32 0.59
C ASP A 184 0.63 16.78 1.57
N ASP A 185 -0.52 16.09 1.57
CA ASP A 185 -1.60 16.24 2.56
C ASP A 185 -1.30 15.55 3.92
N GLY A 186 -0.10 14.96 4.09
CA GLY A 186 0.41 14.36 5.34
C GLY A 186 0.17 12.87 5.49
N LEU A 187 -0.34 12.16 4.47
CA LEU A 187 -0.55 10.71 4.52
C LEU A 187 0.78 9.96 4.37
N ALA A 188 1.09 9.04 5.30
CA ALA A 188 2.18 8.11 5.10
C ALA A 188 1.77 7.00 4.12
N VAL A 189 2.69 6.62 3.22
CA VAL A 189 2.42 5.60 2.18
C VAL A 189 3.53 4.55 2.16
N LEU A 190 3.16 3.28 2.19
CA LEU A 190 4.03 2.17 1.81
C LEU A 190 3.62 1.73 0.39
N LEU A 191 4.41 2.12 -0.59
CA LEU A 191 4.20 1.82 -2.00
C LEU A 191 4.97 0.56 -2.38
N VAL A 192 4.24 -0.51 -2.65
CA VAL A 192 4.81 -1.79 -3.06
C VAL A 192 4.67 -1.93 -4.56
N GLU A 193 5.78 -1.99 -5.26
CA GLU A 193 5.79 -1.88 -6.73
C GLU A 193 6.90 -2.71 -7.39
N GLN A 194 6.70 -3.00 -8.67
CA GLN A 194 7.72 -3.49 -9.59
C GLN A 194 8.27 -2.36 -10.48
N ASN A 195 7.52 -1.28 -10.67
CA ASN A 195 7.94 -0.12 -11.44
C ASN A 195 8.93 0.72 -10.61
N VAL A 196 10.21 0.35 -10.71
CA VAL A 196 11.28 0.94 -9.90
C VAL A 196 11.45 2.41 -10.22
N GLY A 197 11.48 2.79 -11.50
CA GLY A 197 11.76 4.17 -11.93
C GLY A 197 10.79 5.18 -11.30
N GLN A 198 9.50 5.03 -11.59
CA GLN A 198 8.47 5.94 -11.08
C GLN A 198 8.34 5.91 -9.55
N SER A 199 8.54 4.72 -8.93
CA SER A 199 8.50 4.61 -7.47
C SER A 199 9.59 5.42 -6.80
N LEU A 200 10.82 5.39 -7.35
CA LEU A 200 11.96 6.13 -6.82
C LEU A 200 11.84 7.65 -7.02
N GLU A 201 11.10 8.10 -8.04
CA GLU A 201 10.86 9.54 -8.29
C GLU A 201 10.02 10.20 -7.18
N ILE A 202 9.15 9.43 -6.52
CA ILE A 202 8.24 9.97 -5.50
C ILE A 202 8.58 9.53 -4.07
N ALA A 203 9.40 8.49 -3.90
CA ALA A 203 9.72 7.93 -2.59
C ALA A 203 10.76 8.77 -1.85
N ASP A 204 10.58 8.90 -0.53
CA ASP A 204 11.57 9.48 0.37
C ASP A 204 12.64 8.44 0.73
N ARG A 205 12.26 7.17 0.77
CA ARG A 205 13.13 6.03 1.06
C ARG A 205 12.69 4.78 0.32
N ALA A 206 13.66 3.92 -0.01
CA ALA A 206 13.40 2.67 -0.70
C ALA A 206 13.98 1.47 0.05
N TYR A 207 13.24 0.37 -0.03
CA TYR A 207 13.69 -0.97 0.32
C TYR A 207 13.64 -1.86 -0.90
N VAL A 208 14.64 -2.69 -1.09
CA VAL A 208 14.64 -3.75 -2.12
C VAL A 208 14.57 -5.10 -1.42
N LEU A 209 13.50 -5.84 -1.69
CA LEU A 209 13.28 -7.18 -1.18
C LEU A 209 13.72 -8.21 -2.22
N GLU A 210 14.55 -9.15 -1.81
CA GLU A 210 15.01 -10.25 -2.64
C GLU A 210 15.02 -11.55 -1.84
N ASN A 211 14.38 -12.60 -2.36
CA ASN A 211 14.31 -13.92 -1.72
C ASN A 211 13.90 -13.87 -0.23
N GLY A 212 12.96 -12.98 0.11
CA GLY A 212 12.43 -12.82 1.46
C GLY A 212 13.29 -12.05 2.44
N SER A 213 14.36 -11.39 1.98
CA SER A 213 15.25 -10.57 2.79
C SER A 213 15.44 -9.18 2.19
N VAL A 214 15.71 -8.18 3.03
CA VAL A 214 16.03 -6.82 2.56
C VAL A 214 17.45 -6.81 2.02
N ARG A 215 17.60 -6.52 0.74
CA ARG A 215 18.89 -6.41 0.05
C ARG A 215 19.45 -5.00 0.10
N PHE A 216 18.58 -4.01 0.09
CA PHE A 216 18.92 -2.59 0.15
C PHE A 216 17.90 -1.85 1.01
N SER A 217 18.37 -0.84 1.74
CA SER A 217 17.55 0.11 2.49
C SER A 217 18.28 1.45 2.51
N GLY A 218 17.67 2.50 1.95
CA GLY A 218 18.30 3.82 1.89
C GLY A 218 17.52 4.82 1.05
N LEU A 219 18.18 5.92 0.72
CA LEU A 219 17.61 6.95 -0.16
C LEU A 219 17.53 6.43 -1.61
N PRO A 220 16.53 6.87 -2.39
CA PRO A 220 16.45 6.56 -3.83
C PRO A 220 17.74 6.86 -4.60
N ALA A 221 18.42 7.96 -4.28
CA ALA A 221 19.68 8.34 -4.91
C ALA A 221 20.81 7.32 -4.67
N ASP A 222 20.87 6.71 -3.48
CA ASP A 222 21.89 5.71 -3.14
C ASP A 222 21.66 4.40 -3.93
N LEU A 223 20.39 4.03 -4.14
CA LEU A 223 20.03 2.88 -4.96
C LEU A 223 20.43 3.10 -6.41
N LEU A 224 20.14 4.30 -6.94
CA LEU A 224 20.49 4.68 -8.31
C LEU A 224 22.02 4.81 -8.53
N ALA A 225 22.78 5.12 -7.50
CA ALA A 225 24.25 5.20 -7.56
C ALA A 225 24.93 3.80 -7.56
N SER A 226 24.22 2.75 -7.15
CA SER A 226 24.74 1.37 -7.10
C SER A 226 24.60 0.68 -8.45
N ASP A 227 25.70 0.50 -9.20
CA ASP A 227 25.69 -0.18 -10.51
C ASP A 227 25.10 -1.59 -10.47
N GLY A 228 25.38 -2.35 -9.40
CA GLY A 228 24.84 -3.70 -9.21
C GLY A 228 23.31 -3.72 -9.06
N LEU A 229 22.76 -2.77 -8.29
CA LEU A 229 21.32 -2.65 -8.10
C LEU A 229 20.62 -2.07 -9.33
N ARG A 230 21.24 -1.11 -10.00
CA ARG A 230 20.73 -0.56 -11.27
C ARG A 230 20.56 -1.65 -12.33
N ARG A 231 21.59 -2.46 -12.57
CA ARG A 231 21.51 -3.58 -13.53
C ARG A 231 20.48 -4.61 -13.14
N ALA A 232 20.40 -4.95 -11.85
CA ALA A 232 19.47 -5.98 -11.37
C ALA A 232 18.00 -5.57 -11.43
N TYR A 233 17.69 -4.29 -11.18
CA TYR A 233 16.31 -3.82 -10.96
C TYR A 233 15.82 -2.77 -11.95
N LEU A 234 16.71 -2.04 -12.65
CA LEU A 234 16.35 -1.05 -13.65
C LEU A 234 16.63 -1.52 -15.09
N GLY A 235 17.37 -2.62 -15.26
CA GLY A 235 17.74 -3.13 -16.58
C GLY A 235 18.69 -2.20 -17.35
N LEU A 236 19.45 -1.36 -16.65
CA LEU A 236 20.39 -0.37 -17.19
C LEU A 236 21.84 -0.84 -17.07
#